data_8b921a4dbd14acd1be8f003de41db6da
#
_entry.id   8b921a4dbd14acd1be8f003de41db6da
#
_cell.length_a   1.000
_cell.length_b   1.000
_cell.length_c   1.000
_cell.angle_alpha   90.00
_cell.angle_beta   90.00
_cell.angle_gamma   90.00
#
_symmetry.space_group_name_H-M   'P 1'
#
loop_
_entity.id
_entity.type
_entity.pdbx_description
1 polymer ?
#
loop_
_entity_poly.entity_id
_entity_poly.type
_entity_poly.pdbx_seq_one_letter_code
_entity_poly.pdbx_strand_id
1 'polypeptide(L)'
;MFEVSSRARRNPKVAIPVLIFVFLFCLVVDNGFKFITKAIGDDLALSPAQVSLQATIAGIIIGIGAVVYAALADTIPIRKLLTAGIGFIVLGSLIGFFGQSVWSLVLIGRLIQTVGLSAAETLYVIYVTKHIPKDEQKTYLGFSTACFQGSMLIGVLTGGYISANIHWTVMFLLPLVLILAAPFVLMQVPEEENVSVSHLDVTGLTIVSFMALAITLTFTPVFVPGWAWFLLAVVAAGGFWWHINRDSQALVRPEFFKNGRYVWALVTVLLVYSTQLGWIIMFPYMAADLHGIDIDTASLLIAPGYACAVLVGIFSGWIGKFLPNRPAIILALCMIAFALVLPAVLSTVGVWVLVLSIVLFASGFALMYAPLVASAMFSIPPEKSGIALGFYNLTINIAIPAGIAYASGLMDSGRSYPAILWILFAVAVCGLVVYVVSDMFLRKRES
;
A
#
# COMPACT_ATOMS: atom_id res chain seq x y z
N MET A 1 -42.69 26.57 -18.71
CA MET A 1 -42.66 26.52 -17.25
C MET A 1 -42.71 25.05 -16.87
N PHE A 2 -41.57 24.36 -16.93
CA PHE A 2 -41.43 22.97 -16.49
C PHE A 2 -40.68 22.99 -15.18
N GLU A 3 -41.38 22.62 -14.11
CA GLU A 3 -40.78 22.37 -12.80
C GLU A 3 -39.72 21.29 -12.92
N VAL A 4 -38.46 21.70 -12.81
CA VAL A 4 -37.38 20.78 -12.55
C VAL A 4 -37.57 20.27 -11.13
N SER A 5 -38.13 19.09 -11.04
CA SER A 5 -38.29 18.32 -9.80
C SER A 5 -36.97 18.35 -9.03
N SER A 6 -36.96 19.06 -7.91
CA SER A 6 -35.89 19.04 -6.91
C SER A 6 -35.88 17.62 -6.31
N ARG A 7 -35.11 16.71 -6.93
CA ARG A 7 -34.71 15.49 -6.26
C ARG A 7 -33.96 15.95 -5.01
N ALA A 8 -34.58 15.77 -3.86
CA ALA A 8 -34.05 16.11 -2.55
C ALA A 8 -32.57 15.63 -2.52
N ARG A 9 -31.63 16.57 -2.31
CA ARG A 9 -30.21 16.25 -2.15
C ARG A 9 -30.10 15.24 -1.02
N ARG A 10 -29.90 13.98 -1.35
CA ARG A 10 -29.72 12.92 -0.35
C ARG A 10 -28.55 13.30 0.54
N ASN A 11 -28.71 13.12 1.86
CA ASN A 11 -27.62 13.39 2.79
C ASN A 11 -26.40 12.54 2.40
N PRO A 12 -25.25 13.14 2.03
CA PRO A 12 -24.09 12.41 1.54
C PRO A 12 -23.52 11.42 2.57
N LYS A 13 -23.83 11.60 3.86
CA LYS A 13 -23.42 10.69 4.94
C LYS A 13 -24.06 9.31 4.84
N VAL A 14 -25.19 9.17 4.15
CA VAL A 14 -25.88 7.88 3.98
C VAL A 14 -25.04 6.89 3.16
N ALA A 15 -24.20 7.37 2.24
CA ALA A 15 -23.31 6.52 1.44
C ALA A 15 -22.05 6.06 2.21
N ILE A 16 -21.67 6.73 3.30
CA ILE A 16 -20.42 6.44 4.02
C ILE A 16 -20.33 4.98 4.50
N PRO A 17 -21.36 4.38 5.12
CA PRO A 17 -21.24 2.99 5.58
C PRO A 17 -20.94 2.00 4.46
N VAL A 18 -21.61 2.12 3.31
CA VAL A 18 -21.34 1.21 2.18
C VAL A 18 -19.96 1.46 1.57
N LEU A 19 -19.51 2.71 1.51
CA LEU A 19 -18.20 3.06 1.00
C LEU A 19 -17.08 2.54 1.92
N ILE A 20 -17.23 2.69 3.25
CA ILE A 20 -16.29 2.11 4.24
C ILE A 20 -16.27 0.59 4.14
N PHE A 21 -17.44 -0.05 4.00
CA PHE A 21 -17.52 -1.50 3.85
C PHE A 21 -16.74 -1.96 2.61
N VAL A 22 -17.00 -1.36 1.45
CA VAL A 22 -16.30 -1.70 0.19
C VAL A 22 -14.80 -1.45 0.34
N PHE A 23 -14.40 -0.31 0.89
CA PHE A 23 -13.01 0.07 1.12
C PHE A 23 -12.28 -0.93 2.04
N LEU A 24 -12.84 -1.19 3.23
CA LEU A 24 -12.24 -2.13 4.20
C LEU A 24 -12.15 -3.53 3.61
N PHE A 25 -13.22 -3.99 2.95
CA PHE A 25 -13.26 -5.34 2.39
C PHE A 25 -12.24 -5.54 1.27
N CYS A 26 -12.06 -4.54 0.41
CA CYS A 26 -11.03 -4.53 -0.62
C CYS A 26 -9.62 -4.64 -0.02
N LEU A 27 -9.33 -3.86 1.02
CA LEU A 27 -8.04 -3.92 1.73
C LEU A 27 -7.81 -5.28 2.41
N VAL A 28 -8.84 -5.86 3.02
CA VAL A 28 -8.76 -7.20 3.63
C VAL A 28 -8.37 -8.26 2.61
N VAL A 29 -9.00 -8.24 1.45
CA VAL A 29 -8.70 -9.17 0.35
C VAL A 29 -7.27 -9.00 -0.14
N ASP A 30 -6.83 -7.75 -0.37
CA ASP A 30 -5.48 -7.46 -0.86
C ASP A 30 -4.40 -7.92 0.13
N ASN A 31 -4.57 -7.60 1.42
CA ASN A 31 -3.64 -8.00 2.47
C ASN A 31 -3.64 -9.52 2.71
N GLY A 32 -4.80 -10.16 2.58
CA GLY A 32 -4.91 -11.62 2.64
C GLY A 32 -4.10 -12.30 1.53
N PHE A 33 -4.24 -11.85 0.28
CA PHE A 33 -3.45 -12.38 -0.85
C PHE A 33 -1.93 -12.19 -0.66
N LYS A 34 -1.51 -11.06 -0.12
CA LYS A 34 -0.09 -10.80 0.18
C LYS A 34 0.45 -11.80 1.22
N PHE A 35 -0.35 -12.12 2.23
CA PHE A 35 0.05 -13.05 3.28
C PHE A 35 0.13 -14.50 2.81
N ILE A 36 -0.82 -14.97 1.99
CA ILE A 36 -0.88 -16.34 1.51
C ILE A 36 0.06 -16.64 0.33
N THR A 37 0.97 -15.74 -0.02
CA THR A 37 1.93 -15.90 -1.14
C THR A 37 2.66 -17.24 -1.06
N LYS A 38 3.11 -17.68 0.14
CA LYS A 38 3.74 -18.99 0.32
C LYS A 38 2.84 -20.14 -0.08
N ALA A 39 1.59 -20.14 0.39
CA ALA A 39 0.64 -21.22 0.10
C ALA A 39 0.33 -21.36 -1.40
N ILE A 40 0.23 -20.23 -2.12
CA ILE A 40 0.09 -20.22 -3.59
C ILE A 40 1.36 -20.81 -4.25
N GLY A 41 2.53 -20.44 -3.75
CA GLY A 41 3.81 -20.95 -4.25
C GLY A 41 3.97 -22.45 -4.07
N ASP A 42 3.64 -22.95 -2.89
CA ASP A 42 3.72 -24.37 -2.56
C ASP A 42 2.77 -25.20 -3.44
N ASP A 43 1.52 -24.74 -3.65
CA ASP A 43 0.51 -25.45 -4.45
C ASP A 43 0.83 -25.48 -5.96
N LEU A 44 1.34 -24.36 -6.50
CA LEU A 44 1.68 -24.24 -7.91
C LEU A 44 3.14 -24.54 -8.25
N ALA A 45 3.93 -25.01 -7.28
CA ALA A 45 5.36 -25.29 -7.40
C ALA A 45 6.17 -24.10 -7.97
N LEU A 46 5.90 -22.90 -7.45
CA LEU A 46 6.54 -21.65 -7.86
C LEU A 46 7.62 -21.22 -6.86
N SER A 47 8.67 -20.60 -7.36
CA SER A 47 9.67 -19.97 -6.49
C SER A 47 9.10 -18.74 -5.74
N PRO A 48 9.69 -18.35 -4.60
CA PRO A 48 9.28 -17.14 -3.87
C PRO A 48 9.24 -15.89 -4.74
N ALA A 49 10.22 -15.73 -5.66
CA ALA A 49 10.27 -14.61 -6.59
C ALA A 49 9.09 -14.62 -7.58
N GLN A 50 8.80 -15.79 -8.17
CA GLN A 50 7.72 -15.94 -9.12
C GLN A 50 6.35 -15.66 -8.49
N VAL A 51 6.05 -16.29 -7.35
CA VAL A 51 4.75 -16.15 -6.72
C VAL A 51 4.53 -14.74 -6.13
N SER A 52 5.60 -14.06 -5.71
CA SER A 52 5.50 -12.69 -5.18
C SER A 52 5.07 -11.66 -6.22
N LEU A 53 5.16 -11.95 -7.52
CA LEU A 53 4.69 -11.06 -8.58
C LEU A 53 3.22 -10.67 -8.42
N GLN A 54 2.36 -11.59 -7.92
CA GLN A 54 0.96 -11.29 -7.65
C GLN A 54 0.75 -10.18 -6.60
N ALA A 55 1.63 -10.09 -5.60
CA ALA A 55 1.59 -9.03 -4.58
C ALA A 55 2.30 -7.76 -5.05
N THR A 56 3.42 -7.91 -5.73
CA THR A 56 4.28 -6.82 -6.19
C THR A 56 3.61 -5.98 -7.28
N ILE A 57 3.14 -6.64 -8.37
CA ILE A 57 2.47 -5.92 -9.47
C ILE A 57 1.12 -5.37 -9.01
N ALA A 58 0.40 -6.11 -8.14
CA ALA A 58 -0.81 -5.60 -7.51
C ALA A 58 -0.57 -4.28 -6.75
N GLY A 59 0.49 -4.20 -5.94
CA GLY A 59 0.84 -2.97 -5.24
C GLY A 59 1.14 -1.79 -6.18
N ILE A 60 1.83 -2.05 -7.30
CA ILE A 60 2.07 -1.03 -8.34
C ILE A 60 0.73 -0.56 -8.95
N ILE A 61 -0.17 -1.49 -9.28
CA ILE A 61 -1.51 -1.16 -9.82
C ILE A 61 -2.31 -0.32 -8.84
N ILE A 62 -2.26 -0.61 -7.54
CA ILE A 62 -2.93 0.20 -6.50
C ILE A 62 -2.37 1.62 -6.51
N GLY A 63 -1.05 1.78 -6.52
CA GLY A 63 -0.40 3.10 -6.53
C GLY A 63 -0.76 3.93 -7.76
N ILE A 64 -0.72 3.33 -8.95
CA ILE A 64 -1.10 3.98 -10.21
C ILE A 64 -2.61 4.25 -10.22
N GLY A 65 -3.41 3.26 -9.84
CA GLY A 65 -4.85 3.36 -9.77
C GLY A 65 -5.32 4.51 -8.88
N ALA A 66 -4.63 4.77 -7.77
CA ALA A 66 -4.93 5.90 -6.91
C ALA A 66 -4.90 7.24 -7.66
N VAL A 67 -3.91 7.44 -8.53
CA VAL A 67 -3.79 8.66 -9.33
C VAL A 67 -4.79 8.68 -10.48
N VAL A 68 -4.95 7.55 -11.17
CA VAL A 68 -5.90 7.43 -12.29
C VAL A 68 -7.33 7.65 -11.83
N TYR A 69 -7.77 6.98 -10.76
CA TYR A 69 -9.12 7.15 -10.23
C TYR A 69 -9.36 8.54 -9.64
N ALA A 70 -8.32 9.18 -9.08
CA ALA A 70 -8.43 10.57 -8.64
C ALA A 70 -8.74 11.50 -9.82
N ALA A 71 -8.01 11.39 -10.92
CA ALA A 71 -8.25 12.18 -12.13
C ALA A 71 -9.58 11.82 -12.80
N LEU A 72 -9.93 10.54 -12.88
CA LEU A 72 -11.21 10.10 -13.44
C LEU A 72 -12.42 10.58 -12.62
N ALA A 73 -12.29 10.70 -11.30
CA ALA A 73 -13.36 11.19 -10.43
C ALA A 73 -13.68 12.69 -10.61
N ASP A 74 -12.85 13.42 -11.36
CA ASP A 74 -13.17 14.79 -11.79
C ASP A 74 -14.01 14.83 -13.07
N THR A 75 -13.98 13.75 -13.87
CA THR A 75 -14.66 13.67 -15.17
C THR A 75 -15.78 12.64 -15.21
N ILE A 76 -15.78 11.67 -14.31
CA ILE A 76 -16.76 10.57 -14.24
C ILE A 76 -17.33 10.51 -12.82
N PRO A 77 -18.64 10.40 -12.65
CA PRO A 77 -19.26 10.26 -11.32
C PRO A 77 -18.67 9.10 -10.52
N ILE A 78 -18.37 9.35 -9.25
CA ILE A 78 -17.80 8.35 -8.31
C ILE A 78 -18.64 7.06 -8.30
N ARG A 79 -19.96 7.18 -8.39
CA ARG A 79 -20.90 6.03 -8.47
C ARG A 79 -20.58 5.10 -9.64
N LYS A 80 -20.31 5.64 -10.83
CA LYS A 80 -19.99 4.85 -12.04
C LYS A 80 -18.62 4.20 -11.91
N LEU A 81 -17.64 4.93 -11.39
CA LEU A 81 -16.29 4.40 -11.18
C LEU A 81 -16.26 3.26 -10.16
N LEU A 82 -16.99 3.39 -9.04
CA LEU A 82 -17.11 2.31 -8.04
C LEU A 82 -17.80 1.07 -8.61
N THR A 83 -18.88 1.28 -9.38
CA THR A 83 -19.60 0.16 -10.03
C THR A 83 -18.70 -0.56 -11.03
N ALA A 84 -17.95 0.17 -11.85
CA ALA A 84 -16.96 -0.40 -12.76
C ALA A 84 -15.84 -1.13 -11.98
N GLY A 85 -15.38 -0.55 -10.86
CA GLY A 85 -14.41 -1.19 -9.96
C GLY A 85 -14.90 -2.53 -9.44
N ILE A 86 -16.15 -2.61 -8.95
CA ILE A 86 -16.77 -3.89 -8.54
C ILE A 86 -16.82 -4.86 -9.73
N GLY A 87 -17.12 -4.39 -10.95
CA GLY A 87 -17.08 -5.21 -12.15
C GLY A 87 -15.70 -5.82 -12.44
N PHE A 88 -14.63 -5.03 -12.30
CA PHE A 88 -13.24 -5.53 -12.42
C PHE A 88 -12.91 -6.54 -11.33
N ILE A 89 -13.33 -6.30 -10.08
CA ILE A 89 -13.14 -7.24 -8.98
C ILE A 89 -13.79 -8.59 -9.31
N VAL A 90 -15.04 -8.58 -9.75
CA VAL A 90 -15.78 -9.79 -10.10
C VAL A 90 -15.11 -10.52 -11.25
N LEU A 91 -14.78 -9.81 -12.33
CA LEU A 91 -14.12 -10.40 -13.50
C LEU A 91 -12.78 -11.05 -13.13
N GLY A 92 -11.92 -10.31 -12.41
CA GLY A 92 -10.62 -10.81 -11.98
C GLY A 92 -10.74 -12.00 -11.02
N SER A 93 -11.74 -11.98 -10.13
CA SER A 93 -12.05 -13.08 -9.21
C SER A 93 -12.44 -14.35 -9.95
N LEU A 94 -13.31 -14.26 -10.95
CA LEU A 94 -13.73 -15.41 -11.75
C LEU A 94 -12.56 -15.97 -12.57
N ILE A 95 -11.78 -15.12 -13.23
CA ILE A 95 -10.60 -15.55 -13.99
C ILE A 95 -9.60 -16.28 -13.08
N GLY A 96 -9.27 -15.71 -11.92
CA GLY A 96 -8.32 -16.31 -10.99
C GLY A 96 -8.82 -17.62 -10.38
N PHE A 97 -10.11 -17.70 -10.04
CA PHE A 97 -10.70 -18.90 -9.46
C PHE A 97 -10.77 -20.06 -10.47
N PHE A 98 -11.32 -19.82 -11.66
CA PHE A 98 -11.41 -20.88 -12.68
C PHE A 98 -10.06 -21.21 -13.32
N GLY A 99 -9.11 -20.25 -13.32
CA GLY A 99 -7.76 -20.43 -13.83
C GLY A 99 -6.75 -20.92 -12.79
N GLN A 100 -7.19 -21.39 -11.63
CA GLN A 100 -6.35 -21.70 -10.47
C GLN A 100 -5.16 -22.64 -10.72
N SER A 101 -5.26 -23.55 -11.69
CA SER A 101 -4.22 -24.50 -12.06
C SER A 101 -3.14 -23.91 -12.98
N VAL A 102 -3.32 -22.69 -13.48
CA VAL A 102 -2.44 -22.03 -14.45
C VAL A 102 -1.97 -20.68 -13.89
N TRP A 103 -0.70 -20.60 -13.51
CA TRP A 103 -0.14 -19.41 -12.86
C TRP A 103 -0.43 -18.11 -13.59
N SER A 104 -0.31 -18.08 -14.93
CA SER A 104 -0.60 -16.86 -15.71
C SER A 104 -2.04 -16.39 -15.59
N LEU A 105 -3.01 -17.31 -15.47
CA LEU A 105 -4.42 -16.97 -15.25
C LEU A 105 -4.68 -16.48 -13.83
N VAL A 106 -4.03 -17.10 -12.84
CA VAL A 106 -4.06 -16.63 -11.45
C VAL A 106 -3.53 -15.20 -11.37
N LEU A 107 -2.38 -14.93 -12.00
CA LEU A 107 -1.77 -13.61 -12.03
C LEU A 107 -2.67 -12.59 -12.75
N ILE A 108 -3.14 -12.89 -13.95
CA ILE A 108 -4.03 -12.00 -14.71
C ILE A 108 -5.32 -11.72 -13.92
N GLY A 109 -5.94 -12.75 -13.34
CA GLY A 109 -7.12 -12.61 -12.50
C GLY A 109 -6.87 -11.66 -11.33
N ARG A 110 -5.73 -11.85 -10.65
CA ARG A 110 -5.32 -11.00 -9.53
C ARG A 110 -5.07 -9.54 -9.95
N LEU A 111 -4.43 -9.31 -11.10
CA LEU A 111 -4.16 -7.95 -11.59
C LEU A 111 -5.45 -7.23 -11.97
N ILE A 112 -6.37 -7.89 -12.70
CA ILE A 112 -7.68 -7.32 -13.04
C ILE A 112 -8.49 -7.01 -11.77
N GLN A 113 -8.52 -7.94 -10.81
CA GLN A 113 -9.15 -7.73 -9.51
C GLN A 113 -8.60 -6.48 -8.82
N THR A 114 -7.27 -6.30 -8.83
CA THR A 114 -6.58 -5.19 -8.16
C THR A 114 -6.90 -3.82 -8.78
N VAL A 115 -7.16 -3.75 -10.09
CA VAL A 115 -7.68 -2.52 -10.72
C VAL A 115 -8.97 -2.05 -10.05
N GLY A 116 -9.86 -2.99 -9.73
CA GLY A 116 -11.09 -2.67 -9.00
C GLY A 116 -10.88 -2.35 -7.52
N LEU A 117 -9.93 -3.03 -6.85
CA LEU A 117 -9.59 -2.75 -5.45
C LEU A 117 -9.07 -1.32 -5.29
N SER A 118 -8.21 -0.86 -6.19
CA SER A 118 -7.67 0.51 -6.17
C SER A 118 -8.73 1.58 -6.36
N ALA A 119 -9.82 1.29 -7.09
CA ALA A 119 -10.98 2.18 -7.18
C ALA A 119 -11.61 2.43 -5.81
N ALA A 120 -11.87 1.36 -5.05
CA ALA A 120 -12.51 1.47 -3.73
C ALA A 120 -11.65 2.28 -2.75
N GLU A 121 -10.35 2.02 -2.73
CA GLU A 121 -9.41 2.71 -1.84
C GLU A 121 -9.38 4.22 -2.11
N THR A 122 -9.29 4.60 -3.36
CA THR A 122 -9.14 6.00 -3.76
C THR A 122 -10.45 6.77 -3.67
N LEU A 123 -11.53 6.17 -4.18
CA LEU A 123 -12.81 6.87 -4.32
C LEU A 123 -13.49 7.13 -2.97
N TYR A 124 -13.22 6.34 -1.93
CA TYR A 124 -13.67 6.66 -0.58
C TYR A 124 -13.11 8.01 -0.10
N VAL A 125 -11.79 8.19 -0.21
CA VAL A 125 -11.12 9.42 0.23
C VAL A 125 -11.62 10.62 -0.57
N ILE A 126 -11.78 10.47 -1.88
CA ILE A 126 -12.28 11.52 -2.78
C ILE A 126 -13.74 11.85 -2.44
N TYR A 127 -14.57 10.85 -2.19
CA TYR A 127 -15.95 11.07 -1.78
C TYR A 127 -16.06 11.91 -0.51
N VAL A 128 -15.26 11.56 0.52
CA VAL A 128 -15.22 12.31 1.76
C VAL A 128 -14.78 13.76 1.53
N THR A 129 -13.74 13.98 0.74
CA THR A 129 -13.22 15.34 0.48
C THR A 129 -14.16 16.20 -0.37
N LYS A 130 -14.94 15.58 -1.27
CA LYS A 130 -15.89 16.30 -2.14
C LYS A 130 -17.25 16.56 -1.49
N HIS A 131 -17.75 15.63 -0.67
CA HIS A 131 -19.18 15.65 -0.22
C HIS A 131 -19.38 15.91 1.27
N ILE A 132 -18.35 15.71 2.10
CA ILE A 132 -18.45 15.90 3.55
C ILE A 132 -17.97 17.30 3.93
N PRO A 133 -18.67 18.00 4.86
CA PRO A 133 -18.24 19.29 5.37
C PRO A 133 -16.83 19.26 5.94
N LYS A 134 -16.05 20.35 5.74
CA LYS A 134 -14.62 20.42 6.10
C LYS A 134 -14.32 20.13 7.57
N ASP A 135 -15.19 20.55 8.45
CA ASP A 135 -15.12 20.33 9.90
C ASP A 135 -15.25 18.86 10.30
N GLU A 136 -16.00 18.07 9.52
CA GLU A 136 -16.19 16.64 9.75
C GLU A 136 -15.23 15.75 8.96
N GLN A 137 -14.62 16.24 7.88
CA GLN A 137 -13.73 15.43 7.00
C GLN A 137 -12.64 14.71 7.78
N LYS A 138 -12.06 15.36 8.79
CA LYS A 138 -11.01 14.76 9.62
C LYS A 138 -11.45 13.46 10.28
N THR A 139 -12.70 13.38 10.73
CA THR A 139 -13.27 12.18 11.36
C THR A 139 -13.39 11.04 10.34
N TYR A 140 -13.99 11.32 9.18
CA TYR A 140 -14.19 10.30 8.14
C TYR A 140 -12.89 9.84 7.49
N LEU A 141 -11.91 10.73 7.30
CA LEU A 141 -10.57 10.35 6.87
C LEU A 141 -9.83 9.54 7.94
N GLY A 142 -10.10 9.80 9.22
CA GLY A 142 -9.62 8.95 10.32
C GLY A 142 -10.12 7.50 10.21
N PHE A 143 -11.35 7.28 9.73
CA PHE A 143 -11.86 5.94 9.47
C PHE A 143 -11.06 5.21 8.38
N SER A 144 -10.57 5.89 7.35
CA SER A 144 -9.73 5.24 6.33
C SER A 144 -8.42 4.71 6.93
N THR A 145 -7.81 5.46 7.84
CA THR A 145 -6.60 5.02 8.54
C THR A 145 -6.87 3.81 9.43
N ALA A 146 -7.99 3.82 10.16
CA ALA A 146 -8.40 2.68 10.98
C ALA A 146 -8.72 1.44 10.12
N CYS A 147 -9.39 1.62 8.98
CA CYS A 147 -9.65 0.55 8.01
C CYS A 147 -8.35 -0.04 7.45
N PHE A 148 -7.37 0.80 7.12
CA PHE A 148 -6.07 0.33 6.63
C PHE A 148 -5.36 -0.56 7.65
N GLN A 149 -5.26 -0.13 8.89
CA GLN A 149 -4.61 -0.92 9.94
C GLN A 149 -5.43 -2.18 10.32
N GLY A 150 -6.76 -2.04 10.43
CA GLY A 150 -7.65 -3.17 10.71
C GLY A 150 -7.67 -4.22 9.59
N SER A 151 -7.55 -3.80 8.34
CA SER A 151 -7.51 -4.70 7.19
C SER A 151 -6.25 -5.57 7.17
N MET A 152 -5.13 -5.06 7.64
CA MET A 152 -3.90 -5.86 7.79
C MET A 152 -4.15 -7.04 8.74
N LEU A 153 -4.73 -6.77 9.92
CA LEU A 153 -5.06 -7.81 10.88
C LEU A 153 -6.07 -8.82 10.33
N ILE A 154 -7.22 -8.31 9.83
CA ILE A 154 -8.31 -9.16 9.34
C ILE A 154 -7.85 -9.95 8.10
N GLY A 155 -7.12 -9.31 7.18
CA GLY A 155 -6.63 -9.92 5.95
C GLY A 155 -5.67 -11.08 6.22
N VAL A 156 -4.70 -10.89 7.12
CA VAL A 156 -3.77 -11.95 7.51
C VAL A 156 -4.49 -13.13 8.15
N LEU A 157 -5.39 -12.88 9.11
CA LEU A 157 -6.15 -13.93 9.77
C LEU A 157 -7.08 -14.66 8.79
N THR A 158 -7.80 -13.93 7.95
CA THR A 158 -8.72 -14.52 6.96
C THR A 158 -7.95 -15.33 5.92
N GLY A 159 -6.86 -14.76 5.37
CA GLY A 159 -6.01 -15.44 4.39
C GLY A 159 -5.38 -16.70 4.96
N GLY A 160 -4.80 -16.62 6.17
CA GLY A 160 -4.19 -17.76 6.85
C GLY A 160 -5.21 -18.88 7.10
N TYR A 161 -6.35 -18.55 7.69
CA TYR A 161 -7.40 -19.53 7.98
C TYR A 161 -7.96 -20.20 6.72
N ILE A 162 -8.30 -19.42 5.70
CA ILE A 162 -8.86 -19.95 4.44
C ILE A 162 -7.83 -20.82 3.73
N SER A 163 -6.59 -20.38 3.66
CA SER A 163 -5.53 -21.12 2.98
C SER A 163 -5.21 -22.45 3.67
N ALA A 164 -5.24 -22.50 5.00
CA ALA A 164 -4.93 -23.71 5.76
C ALA A 164 -6.09 -24.70 5.84
N ASN A 165 -7.34 -24.24 6.00
CA ASN A 165 -8.48 -25.07 6.33
C ASN A 165 -9.42 -25.35 5.16
N ILE A 166 -9.33 -24.59 4.07
CA ILE A 166 -10.18 -24.73 2.89
C ILE A 166 -9.29 -24.88 1.64
N HIS A 167 -8.97 -23.81 0.99
CA HIS A 167 -8.03 -23.69 -0.13
C HIS A 167 -7.77 -22.22 -0.44
N TRP A 168 -6.54 -21.84 -0.81
CA TRP A 168 -6.19 -20.46 -1.10
C TRP A 168 -7.02 -19.81 -2.21
N THR A 169 -7.53 -20.59 -3.16
CA THR A 169 -8.37 -20.10 -4.28
C THR A 169 -9.68 -19.49 -3.83
N VAL A 170 -10.18 -19.85 -2.63
CA VAL A 170 -11.39 -19.25 -2.04
C VAL A 170 -11.19 -17.76 -1.78
N MET A 171 -9.96 -17.29 -1.66
CA MET A 171 -9.66 -15.85 -1.60
C MET A 171 -10.12 -15.09 -2.84
N PHE A 172 -10.24 -15.76 -4.01
CA PHE A 172 -10.87 -15.15 -5.19
C PHE A 172 -12.39 -15.08 -5.10
N LEU A 173 -13.04 -15.98 -4.34
CA LEU A 173 -14.50 -15.97 -4.17
C LEU A 173 -14.97 -14.92 -3.14
N LEU A 174 -14.14 -14.63 -2.14
CA LEU A 174 -14.45 -13.65 -1.09
C LEU A 174 -14.91 -12.30 -1.66
N PRO A 175 -14.20 -11.67 -2.61
CA PRO A 175 -14.60 -10.37 -3.15
C PRO A 175 -15.93 -10.37 -3.91
N LEU A 176 -16.45 -11.53 -4.31
CA LEU A 176 -17.77 -11.61 -4.94
C LEU A 176 -18.90 -11.12 -4.03
N VAL A 177 -18.68 -11.10 -2.71
CA VAL A 177 -19.60 -10.49 -1.74
C VAL A 177 -19.84 -9.00 -2.07
N LEU A 178 -18.91 -8.31 -2.71
CA LEU A 178 -19.08 -6.91 -3.13
C LEU A 178 -20.16 -6.72 -4.20
N ILE A 179 -20.58 -7.77 -4.90
CA ILE A 179 -21.76 -7.74 -5.79
C ILE A 179 -22.99 -7.31 -4.99
N LEU A 180 -23.11 -7.77 -3.74
CA LEU A 180 -24.21 -7.39 -2.85
C LEU A 180 -24.14 -5.91 -2.41
N ALA A 181 -22.96 -5.31 -2.43
CA ALA A 181 -22.78 -3.89 -2.16
C ALA A 181 -23.14 -3.00 -3.38
N ALA A 182 -23.07 -3.52 -4.60
CA ALA A 182 -23.31 -2.75 -5.82
C ALA A 182 -24.69 -2.06 -5.86
N PRO A 183 -25.83 -2.69 -5.50
CA PRO A 183 -27.12 -2.01 -5.43
C PRO A 183 -27.12 -0.84 -4.44
N PHE A 184 -26.46 -1.00 -3.28
CA PHE A 184 -26.37 0.05 -2.27
C PHE A 184 -25.50 1.22 -2.76
N VAL A 185 -24.39 0.95 -3.46
CA VAL A 185 -23.59 1.98 -4.13
C VAL A 185 -24.45 2.76 -5.14
N LEU A 186 -25.19 2.06 -6.00
CA LEU A 186 -26.08 2.68 -6.98
C LEU A 186 -27.22 3.49 -6.36
N MET A 187 -27.70 3.08 -5.18
CA MET A 187 -28.82 3.74 -4.49
C MET A 187 -28.37 4.90 -3.60
N GLN A 188 -27.22 4.79 -2.93
CA GLN A 188 -26.82 5.71 -1.86
C GLN A 188 -25.78 6.74 -2.32
N VAL A 189 -24.89 6.39 -3.27
CA VAL A 189 -23.89 7.33 -3.79
C VAL A 189 -24.58 8.29 -4.78
N PRO A 190 -24.49 9.62 -4.58
CA PRO A 190 -25.11 10.59 -5.48
C PRO A 190 -24.60 10.48 -6.90
N GLU A 191 -25.44 10.77 -7.87
CA GLU A 191 -25.04 11.00 -9.24
C GLU A 191 -24.63 12.47 -9.38
N GLU A 192 -23.34 12.70 -9.60
CA GLU A 192 -22.79 14.04 -9.79
C GLU A 192 -23.14 14.54 -11.19
N GLU A 193 -23.70 15.76 -11.30
CA GLU A 193 -24.06 16.39 -12.59
C GLU A 193 -22.95 17.31 -13.09
N ASN A 194 -22.09 17.81 -12.20
CA ASN A 194 -21.02 18.75 -12.56
C ASN A 194 -19.68 18.03 -12.68
N VAL A 195 -19.27 17.84 -13.92
CA VAL A 195 -18.00 17.22 -14.30
C VAL A 195 -17.07 18.32 -14.78
N SER A 196 -15.92 18.48 -14.13
CA SER A 196 -14.86 19.37 -14.59
C SER A 196 -13.88 18.59 -15.47
N VAL A 197 -13.33 19.25 -16.49
CA VAL A 197 -12.26 18.63 -17.29
C VAL A 197 -10.95 18.71 -16.52
N SER A 198 -10.49 17.57 -15.98
CA SER A 198 -9.15 17.46 -15.43
C SER A 198 -8.20 16.88 -16.48
N HIS A 199 -6.95 17.38 -16.49
CA HIS A 199 -5.89 16.80 -17.32
C HIS A 199 -5.19 15.67 -16.57
N LEU A 200 -5.29 14.46 -17.13
CA LEU A 200 -4.52 13.31 -16.65
C LEU A 200 -3.16 13.29 -17.38
N ASP A 201 -2.08 13.38 -16.61
CA ASP A 201 -0.72 13.19 -17.14
C ASP A 201 -0.46 11.71 -17.45
N VAL A 202 -1.00 11.25 -18.58
CA VAL A 202 -0.87 9.87 -19.04
C VAL A 202 0.60 9.50 -19.28
N THR A 203 1.40 10.44 -19.81
CA THR A 203 2.81 10.22 -20.08
C THR A 203 3.61 10.02 -18.79
N GLY A 204 3.45 10.93 -17.82
CA GLY A 204 4.11 10.82 -16.51
C GLY A 204 3.72 9.54 -15.77
N LEU A 205 2.43 9.19 -15.77
CA LEU A 205 1.93 7.94 -15.17
C LEU A 205 2.52 6.70 -15.85
N THR A 206 2.59 6.69 -17.17
CA THR A 206 3.18 5.56 -17.92
C THR A 206 4.66 5.39 -17.58
N ILE A 207 5.42 6.49 -17.51
CA ILE A 207 6.85 6.45 -17.17
C ILE A 207 7.04 5.94 -15.73
N VAL A 208 6.26 6.45 -14.76
CA VAL A 208 6.35 6.01 -13.35
C VAL A 208 5.93 4.54 -13.21
N SER A 209 4.89 4.10 -13.91
CA SER A 209 4.45 2.71 -13.94
C SER A 209 5.53 1.78 -14.47
N PHE A 210 6.13 2.15 -15.60
CA PHE A 210 7.23 1.40 -16.20
C PHE A 210 8.46 1.38 -15.30
N MET A 211 8.80 2.50 -14.68
CA MET A 211 9.91 2.60 -13.71
C MET A 211 9.68 1.66 -12.51
N ALA A 212 8.48 1.66 -11.92
CA ALA A 212 8.15 0.79 -10.80
C ALA A 212 8.20 -0.69 -11.20
N LEU A 213 7.69 -1.04 -12.38
CA LEU A 213 7.77 -2.39 -12.94
C LEU A 213 9.23 -2.80 -13.18
N ALA A 214 10.06 -1.93 -13.77
CA ALA A 214 11.45 -2.21 -14.05
C ALA A 214 12.27 -2.38 -12.76
N ILE A 215 12.01 -1.60 -11.72
CA ILE A 215 12.60 -1.81 -10.38
C ILE A 215 12.25 -3.20 -9.85
N THR A 216 10.99 -3.61 -9.96
CA THR A 216 10.53 -4.93 -9.55
C THR A 216 11.26 -6.04 -10.29
N LEU A 217 11.28 -5.95 -11.63
CA LEU A 217 11.89 -6.98 -12.49
C LEU A 217 13.42 -7.03 -12.40
N THR A 218 14.06 -6.06 -11.75
CA THR A 218 15.47 -6.14 -11.38
C THR A 218 15.74 -7.32 -10.45
N PHE A 219 14.83 -7.58 -9.51
CA PHE A 219 14.98 -8.63 -8.50
C PHE A 219 14.25 -9.94 -8.88
N THR A 220 13.27 -9.86 -9.76
CA THR A 220 12.48 -10.99 -10.28
C THR A 220 12.54 -10.99 -11.81
N PRO A 221 13.72 -11.27 -12.41
CA PRO A 221 13.95 -11.03 -13.82
C PRO A 221 13.09 -11.94 -14.71
N VAL A 222 12.44 -11.32 -15.71
CA VAL A 222 11.67 -11.98 -16.76
C VAL A 222 12.17 -11.46 -18.12
N PHE A 223 12.36 -12.33 -19.09
CA PHE A 223 12.83 -12.10 -20.48
C PHE A 223 14.28 -11.61 -20.59
N VAL A 224 14.74 -10.70 -19.73
CA VAL A 224 16.08 -10.14 -19.75
C VAL A 224 16.70 -10.16 -18.35
N PRO A 225 18.05 -10.17 -18.21
CA PRO A 225 18.72 -10.17 -16.90
C PRO A 225 18.33 -8.95 -16.04
N GLY A 226 18.35 -9.10 -14.72
CA GLY A 226 17.94 -8.06 -13.77
C GLY A 226 18.72 -6.74 -13.94
N TRP A 227 20.02 -6.78 -14.28
CA TRP A 227 20.80 -5.56 -14.53
C TRP A 227 20.26 -4.73 -15.71
N ALA A 228 19.68 -5.39 -16.74
CA ALA A 228 19.08 -4.69 -17.87
C ALA A 228 17.80 -3.97 -17.43
N TRP A 229 16.98 -4.60 -16.57
CA TRP A 229 15.82 -3.95 -15.96
C TRP A 229 16.24 -2.78 -15.08
N PHE A 230 17.33 -2.88 -14.33
CA PHE A 230 17.86 -1.76 -13.53
C PHE A 230 18.23 -0.57 -14.43
N LEU A 231 18.92 -0.81 -15.54
CA LEU A 231 19.25 0.26 -16.50
C LEU A 231 17.99 0.91 -17.08
N LEU A 232 16.98 0.11 -17.42
CA LEU A 232 15.70 0.62 -17.91
C LEU A 232 14.99 1.46 -16.83
N ALA A 233 15.06 1.08 -15.57
CA ALA A 233 14.52 1.89 -14.46
C ALA A 233 15.25 3.24 -14.34
N VAL A 234 16.57 3.27 -14.47
CA VAL A 234 17.36 4.50 -14.44
C VAL A 234 17.01 5.40 -15.64
N VAL A 235 16.88 4.83 -16.84
CA VAL A 235 16.45 5.57 -18.03
C VAL A 235 15.04 6.14 -17.85
N ALA A 236 14.12 5.36 -17.32
CA ALA A 236 12.75 5.81 -17.01
C ALA A 236 12.75 6.96 -15.98
N ALA A 237 13.60 6.88 -14.94
CA ALA A 237 13.75 7.96 -13.96
C ALA A 237 14.28 9.25 -14.61
N GLY A 238 15.25 9.15 -15.50
CA GLY A 238 15.74 10.28 -16.31
C GLY A 238 14.65 10.85 -17.22
N GLY A 239 13.89 9.98 -17.88
CA GLY A 239 12.74 10.34 -18.72
C GLY A 239 11.64 11.04 -17.93
N PHE A 240 11.32 10.55 -16.71
CA PHE A 240 10.38 11.19 -15.81
C PHE A 240 10.86 12.60 -15.40
N TRP A 241 12.14 12.71 -15.01
CA TRP A 241 12.74 14.00 -14.68
C TRP A 241 12.67 14.99 -15.86
N TRP A 242 12.97 14.54 -17.06
CA TRP A 242 12.85 15.37 -18.27
C TRP A 242 11.41 15.78 -18.53
N HIS A 243 10.45 14.85 -18.41
CA HIS A 243 9.02 15.09 -18.62
C HIS A 243 8.47 16.15 -17.68
N ILE A 244 8.69 16.02 -16.34
CA ILE A 244 8.17 16.96 -15.35
C ILE A 244 8.76 18.37 -15.44
N ASN A 245 9.96 18.51 -16.05
CA ASN A 245 10.56 19.83 -16.30
C ASN A 245 10.01 20.50 -17.57
N ARG A 246 9.39 19.76 -18.47
CA ARG A 246 8.93 20.26 -19.78
C ARG A 246 7.42 20.45 -19.83
N ASP A 247 6.66 19.60 -19.16
CA ASP A 247 5.20 19.66 -19.16
C ASP A 247 4.70 20.46 -17.93
N SER A 248 3.99 21.55 -18.19
CA SER A 248 3.38 22.37 -17.15
C SER A 248 2.20 21.68 -16.42
N GLN A 249 1.67 20.61 -17.02
CA GLN A 249 0.56 19.82 -16.48
C GLN A 249 1.03 18.47 -15.93
N ALA A 250 2.35 18.28 -15.76
CA ALA A 250 2.93 17.07 -15.22
C ALA A 250 2.35 16.74 -13.83
N LEU A 251 2.23 15.42 -13.57
CA LEU A 251 1.74 14.82 -12.32
C LEU A 251 2.37 15.45 -11.07
N VAL A 252 3.66 15.73 -11.14
CA VAL A 252 4.43 16.38 -10.07
C VAL A 252 5.21 17.52 -10.67
N ARG A 253 5.17 18.68 -10.03
CA ARG A 253 5.94 19.85 -10.47
C ARG A 253 7.37 19.81 -9.92
N PRO A 254 8.38 20.24 -10.70
CA PRO A 254 9.78 20.31 -10.25
C PRO A 254 9.97 21.19 -8.99
N GLU A 255 9.04 22.09 -8.72
CA GLU A 255 9.05 22.97 -7.53
C GLU A 255 9.02 22.18 -6.21
N PHE A 256 8.34 21.02 -6.16
CA PHE A 256 8.32 20.19 -4.97
C PHE A 256 9.70 19.63 -4.62
N PHE A 257 10.52 19.33 -5.64
CA PHE A 257 11.88 18.83 -5.44
C PHE A 257 12.88 19.90 -4.98
N LYS A 258 12.49 21.19 -5.01
CA LYS A 258 13.28 22.28 -4.39
C LYS A 258 13.08 22.33 -2.87
N ASN A 259 12.00 21.72 -2.34
CA ASN A 259 11.76 21.65 -0.92
C ASN A 259 12.56 20.48 -0.31
N GLY A 260 13.65 20.78 0.36
CA GLY A 260 14.52 19.76 0.94
C GLY A 260 13.82 18.86 1.96
N ARG A 261 12.93 19.40 2.81
CA ARG A 261 12.19 18.56 3.78
C ARG A 261 11.31 17.52 3.09
N TYR A 262 10.62 17.95 2.04
CA TYR A 262 9.76 17.06 1.27
C TYR A 262 10.57 15.95 0.59
N VAL A 263 11.65 16.32 -0.12
CA VAL A 263 12.51 15.35 -0.83
C VAL A 263 13.11 14.33 0.12
N TRP A 264 13.69 14.76 1.22
CA TRP A 264 14.30 13.85 2.19
C TRP A 264 13.26 12.97 2.91
N ALA A 265 12.04 13.47 3.11
CA ALA A 265 10.94 12.67 3.59
C ALA A 265 10.56 11.57 2.58
N LEU A 266 10.50 11.89 1.27
CA LEU A 266 10.25 10.89 0.22
C LEU A 266 11.36 9.81 0.18
N VAL A 267 12.63 10.21 0.31
CA VAL A 267 13.75 9.24 0.36
C VAL A 267 13.63 8.34 1.60
N THR A 268 13.30 8.91 2.76
CA THR A 268 13.08 8.14 3.99
C THR A 268 11.93 7.15 3.80
N VAL A 269 10.82 7.61 3.22
CA VAL A 269 9.65 6.76 2.89
C VAL A 269 10.04 5.62 1.97
N LEU A 270 10.75 5.93 0.87
CA LEU A 270 11.17 4.92 -0.10
C LEU A 270 12.00 3.82 0.56
N LEU A 271 12.98 4.20 1.39
CA LEU A 271 13.85 3.24 2.09
C LEU A 271 13.07 2.43 3.12
N VAL A 272 12.34 3.09 4.02
CA VAL A 272 11.73 2.40 5.17
C VAL A 272 10.53 1.57 4.74
N TYR A 273 9.63 2.08 3.89
CA TYR A 273 8.47 1.33 3.43
C TYR A 273 8.84 0.16 2.52
N SER A 274 10.02 0.19 1.87
CA SER A 274 10.50 -0.99 1.15
C SER A 274 10.78 -2.18 2.08
N THR A 275 11.03 -1.97 3.36
CA THR A 275 11.20 -3.08 4.32
C THR A 275 9.88 -3.68 4.79
N GLN A 276 8.76 -2.94 4.69
CA GLN A 276 7.50 -3.28 5.36
C GLN A 276 6.95 -4.64 4.95
N LEU A 277 6.65 -4.85 3.68
CA LEU A 277 6.12 -6.13 3.24
C LEU A 277 7.21 -7.15 2.89
N GLY A 278 8.47 -6.74 2.72
CA GLY A 278 9.58 -7.65 2.61
C GLY A 278 9.70 -8.58 3.82
N TRP A 279 9.58 -8.04 5.04
CA TRP A 279 9.54 -8.84 6.27
C TRP A 279 8.27 -9.68 6.39
N ILE A 280 7.11 -9.11 6.11
CA ILE A 280 5.81 -9.81 6.26
C ILE A 280 5.70 -11.02 5.32
N ILE A 281 6.14 -10.90 4.07
CA ILE A 281 6.12 -12.02 3.11
C ILE A 281 7.09 -13.12 3.55
N MET A 282 8.24 -12.77 4.11
CA MET A 282 9.23 -13.74 4.58
C MET A 282 8.79 -14.49 5.85
N PHE A 283 7.92 -13.88 6.66
CA PHE A 283 7.50 -14.43 7.95
C PHE A 283 6.91 -15.86 7.87
N PRO A 284 5.93 -16.17 6.97
CA PRO A 284 5.39 -17.53 6.85
C PRO A 284 6.45 -18.56 6.43
N TYR A 285 7.40 -18.18 5.58
CA TYR A 285 8.49 -19.07 5.20
C TYR A 285 9.40 -19.38 6.40
N MET A 286 9.80 -18.36 7.16
CA MET A 286 10.61 -18.56 8.36
C MET A 286 9.90 -19.36 9.43
N ALA A 287 8.60 -19.12 9.64
CA ALA A 287 7.79 -19.86 10.61
C ALA A 287 7.71 -21.36 10.24
N ALA A 288 7.52 -21.66 8.95
CA ALA A 288 7.50 -23.04 8.47
C ALA A 288 8.87 -23.71 8.54
N ASP A 289 9.91 -23.08 7.96
CA ASP A 289 11.21 -23.73 7.77
C ASP A 289 12.02 -23.85 9.06
N LEU A 290 11.92 -22.87 9.99
CA LEU A 290 12.69 -22.88 11.23
C LEU A 290 11.94 -23.49 12.41
N HIS A 291 10.62 -23.46 12.40
CA HIS A 291 9.80 -23.87 13.55
C HIS A 291 8.73 -24.90 13.22
N GLY A 292 8.59 -25.33 11.95
CA GLY A 292 7.58 -26.30 11.53
C GLY A 292 6.14 -25.80 11.72
N ILE A 293 5.92 -24.48 11.61
CA ILE A 293 4.62 -23.84 11.89
C ILE A 293 3.84 -23.68 10.60
N ASP A 294 2.60 -24.18 10.60
CA ASP A 294 1.67 -24.03 9.49
C ASP A 294 1.21 -22.58 9.30
N ILE A 295 0.74 -22.25 8.09
CA ILE A 295 0.35 -20.88 7.70
C ILE A 295 -0.80 -20.33 8.57
N ASP A 296 -1.71 -21.18 9.04
CA ASP A 296 -2.80 -20.80 9.95
C ASP A 296 -2.23 -20.27 11.28
N THR A 297 -1.38 -21.08 11.91
CA THR A 297 -0.68 -20.67 13.13
C THR A 297 0.23 -19.46 12.90
N ALA A 298 0.93 -19.39 11.76
CA ALA A 298 1.74 -18.22 11.40
C ALA A 298 0.90 -16.93 11.31
N SER A 299 -0.33 -17.03 10.79
CA SER A 299 -1.26 -15.88 10.75
C SER A 299 -1.67 -15.40 12.15
N LEU A 300 -1.91 -16.34 13.07
CA LEU A 300 -2.20 -16.01 14.47
C LEU A 300 -1.01 -15.38 15.18
N LEU A 301 0.21 -15.77 14.85
CA LEU A 301 1.45 -15.22 15.41
C LEU A 301 1.72 -13.79 14.95
N ILE A 302 1.26 -13.40 13.76
CA ILE A 302 1.35 -12.01 13.26
C ILE A 302 0.25 -11.10 13.88
N ALA A 303 -0.90 -11.67 14.24
CA ALA A 303 -2.05 -10.91 14.71
C ALA A 303 -1.76 -9.96 15.89
N PRO A 304 -1.00 -10.33 16.94
CA PRO A 304 -0.66 -9.41 18.03
C PRO A 304 0.06 -8.14 17.54
N GLY A 305 0.93 -8.27 16.55
CA GLY A 305 1.65 -7.12 15.98
C GLY A 305 0.71 -6.10 15.34
N TYR A 306 -0.20 -6.56 14.48
CA TYR A 306 -1.18 -5.68 13.87
C TYR A 306 -2.24 -5.17 14.85
N ALA A 307 -2.62 -5.96 15.86
CA ALA A 307 -3.48 -5.48 16.93
C ALA A 307 -2.83 -4.32 17.71
N CYS A 308 -1.55 -4.43 18.05
CA CYS A 308 -0.78 -3.34 18.64
C CYS A 308 -0.68 -2.12 17.71
N ALA A 309 -0.45 -2.34 16.40
CA ALA A 309 -0.42 -1.25 15.42
C ALA A 309 -1.76 -0.51 15.32
N VAL A 310 -2.88 -1.21 15.36
CA VAL A 310 -4.22 -0.60 15.41
C VAL A 310 -4.37 0.27 16.66
N LEU A 311 -3.96 -0.23 17.83
CA LEU A 311 -4.00 0.54 19.07
C LEU A 311 -3.11 1.79 18.99
N VAL A 312 -1.88 1.67 18.50
CA VAL A 312 -0.97 2.81 18.29
C VAL A 312 -1.60 3.83 17.34
N GLY A 313 -2.25 3.38 16.25
CA GLY A 313 -2.97 4.24 15.31
C GLY A 313 -4.14 4.98 15.96
N ILE A 314 -4.99 4.29 16.72
CA ILE A 314 -6.13 4.89 17.43
C ILE A 314 -5.65 5.93 18.46
N PHE A 315 -4.62 5.60 19.21
CA PHE A 315 -4.06 6.49 20.24
C PHE A 315 -3.02 7.49 19.72
N SER A 316 -2.79 7.56 18.41
CA SER A 316 -1.76 8.43 17.80
C SER A 316 -1.94 9.92 18.18
N GLY A 317 -3.17 10.41 18.23
CA GLY A 317 -3.47 11.77 18.67
C GLY A 317 -3.15 12.03 20.16
N TRP A 318 -3.34 11.02 21.02
CA TRP A 318 -2.95 11.10 22.44
C TRP A 318 -1.43 11.00 22.60
N ILE A 319 -0.79 10.07 21.90
CA ILE A 319 0.68 9.91 21.87
C ILE A 319 1.34 11.22 21.41
N GLY A 320 0.78 11.89 20.39
CA GLY A 320 1.28 13.16 19.87
C GLY A 320 1.27 14.33 20.86
N LYS A 321 0.51 14.25 21.96
CA LYS A 321 0.55 15.25 23.04
C LYS A 321 1.84 15.17 23.87
N PHE A 322 2.40 13.98 24.01
CA PHE A 322 3.60 13.72 24.83
C PHE A 322 4.85 13.55 23.97
N LEU A 323 4.68 13.09 22.74
CA LEU A 323 5.78 12.77 21.84
C LEU A 323 5.70 13.65 20.58
N PRO A 324 6.50 14.73 20.49
CA PRO A 324 6.57 15.57 19.29
C PRO A 324 6.99 14.78 18.04
N ASN A 325 6.66 15.29 16.84
CA ASN A 325 6.87 14.58 15.58
C ASN A 325 8.28 14.00 15.40
N ARG A 326 9.34 14.77 15.71
CA ARG A 326 10.72 14.33 15.51
C ARG A 326 11.10 13.13 16.39
N PRO A 327 11.00 13.18 17.72
CA PRO A 327 11.30 12.00 18.55
C PRO A 327 10.37 10.83 18.25
N ALA A 328 9.12 11.06 17.85
CA ALA A 328 8.21 10.00 17.41
C ALA A 328 8.74 9.26 16.18
N ILE A 329 9.21 9.99 15.15
CA ILE A 329 9.79 9.41 13.94
C ILE A 329 11.07 8.64 14.27
N ILE A 330 11.99 9.22 15.06
CA ILE A 330 13.25 8.55 15.43
C ILE A 330 12.97 7.28 16.21
N LEU A 331 12.09 7.33 17.22
CA LEU A 331 11.68 6.16 17.99
C LEU A 331 11.09 5.07 17.09
N ALA A 332 10.18 5.43 16.20
CA ALA A 332 9.55 4.50 15.26
C ALA A 332 10.58 3.84 14.34
N LEU A 333 11.51 4.61 13.77
CA LEU A 333 12.58 4.09 12.93
C LEU A 333 13.53 3.17 13.70
N CYS A 334 13.85 3.49 14.96
CA CYS A 334 14.62 2.62 15.85
C CYS A 334 13.86 1.32 16.15
N MET A 335 12.55 1.40 16.40
CA MET A 335 11.71 0.21 16.61
C MET A 335 11.70 -0.70 15.39
N ILE A 336 11.55 -0.14 14.17
CA ILE A 336 11.57 -0.89 12.91
C ILE A 336 12.93 -1.56 12.72
N ALA A 337 14.04 -0.83 12.88
CA ALA A 337 15.39 -1.38 12.75
C ALA A 337 15.64 -2.50 13.76
N PHE A 338 15.33 -2.26 15.03
CA PHE A 338 15.51 -3.26 16.11
C PHE A 338 14.64 -4.51 15.88
N ALA A 339 13.42 -4.34 15.40
CA ALA A 339 12.54 -5.44 15.06
C ALA A 339 13.14 -6.40 14.03
N LEU A 340 13.92 -5.90 13.06
CA LEU A 340 14.59 -6.72 12.05
C LEU A 340 15.83 -7.44 12.58
N VAL A 341 16.54 -6.86 13.56
CA VAL A 341 17.70 -7.48 14.21
C VAL A 341 17.29 -8.68 15.05
N LEU A 342 16.16 -8.61 15.76
CA LEU A 342 15.72 -9.69 16.63
C LEU A 342 15.69 -11.05 15.95
N PRO A 343 14.94 -11.25 14.84
CA PRO A 343 14.94 -12.52 14.14
C PRO A 343 16.23 -12.79 13.36
N ALA A 344 17.00 -11.77 12.98
CA ALA A 344 18.30 -11.98 12.33
C ALA A 344 19.31 -12.70 13.24
N VAL A 345 19.22 -12.47 14.55
CA VAL A 345 20.16 -13.01 15.56
C VAL A 345 19.57 -14.18 16.32
N LEU A 346 18.27 -14.14 16.62
CA LEU A 346 17.63 -15.02 17.60
C LEU A 346 16.51 -15.90 17.01
N SER A 347 16.37 -15.97 15.67
CA SER A 347 15.25 -16.71 15.05
C SER A 347 15.14 -18.18 15.44
N THR A 348 16.26 -18.81 15.78
CA THR A 348 16.30 -20.24 16.20
C THR A 348 16.02 -20.47 17.68
N VAL A 349 16.02 -19.41 18.50
CA VAL A 349 15.79 -19.50 19.96
C VAL A 349 14.32 -19.85 20.27
N GLY A 350 13.40 -19.35 19.47
CA GLY A 350 11.98 -19.66 19.63
C GLY A 350 11.08 -18.72 18.84
N VAL A 351 9.88 -19.18 18.54
CA VAL A 351 8.90 -18.45 17.73
C VAL A 351 8.46 -17.11 18.33
N TRP A 352 8.53 -16.96 19.66
CA TRP A 352 8.22 -15.70 20.35
C TRP A 352 9.09 -14.53 19.88
N VAL A 353 10.31 -14.80 19.38
CA VAL A 353 11.19 -13.79 18.79
C VAL A 353 10.56 -13.18 17.54
N LEU A 354 9.95 -14.03 16.70
CA LEU A 354 9.23 -13.58 15.50
C LEU A 354 8.02 -12.72 15.86
N VAL A 355 7.26 -13.15 16.88
CA VAL A 355 6.09 -12.40 17.39
C VAL A 355 6.51 -11.02 17.92
N LEU A 356 7.53 -10.98 18.77
CA LEU A 356 8.04 -9.70 19.31
C LEU A 356 8.54 -8.78 18.22
N SER A 357 9.23 -9.35 17.21
CA SER A 357 9.67 -8.61 16.04
C SER A 357 8.48 -7.95 15.32
N ILE A 358 7.41 -8.70 15.01
CA ILE A 358 6.22 -8.15 14.35
C ILE A 358 5.52 -7.09 15.20
N VAL A 359 5.42 -7.27 16.51
CA VAL A 359 4.83 -6.28 17.43
C VAL A 359 5.58 -4.95 17.35
N LEU A 360 6.90 -4.98 17.44
CA LEU A 360 7.74 -3.78 17.36
C LEU A 360 7.68 -3.16 15.95
N PHE A 361 7.74 -4.00 14.93
CA PHE A 361 7.76 -3.58 13.54
C PHE A 361 6.48 -2.88 13.13
N ALA A 362 5.34 -3.53 13.32
CA ALA A 362 4.03 -2.98 12.94
C ALA A 362 3.68 -1.74 13.77
N SER A 363 3.99 -1.75 15.08
CA SER A 363 3.81 -0.57 15.94
C SER A 363 4.70 0.60 15.53
N GLY A 364 5.94 0.33 15.09
CA GLY A 364 6.85 1.34 14.56
C GLY A 364 6.27 2.02 13.31
N PHE A 365 5.75 1.25 12.33
CA PHE A 365 5.11 1.82 11.15
C PHE A 365 3.86 2.64 11.49
N ALA A 366 3.02 2.16 12.41
CA ALA A 366 1.85 2.90 12.85
C ALA A 366 2.20 4.23 13.55
N LEU A 367 3.26 4.22 14.36
CA LEU A 367 3.76 5.43 15.05
C LEU A 367 4.41 6.42 14.08
N MET A 368 5.09 5.94 13.01
CA MET A 368 5.84 6.77 12.08
C MET A 368 4.95 7.57 11.14
N TYR A 369 3.85 6.99 10.64
CA TYR A 369 3.11 7.50 9.49
C TYR A 369 2.66 8.95 9.65
N ALA A 370 1.86 9.26 10.65
CA ALA A 370 1.28 10.60 10.82
C ALA A 370 2.35 11.69 11.09
N PRO A 371 3.34 11.48 12.00
CA PRO A 371 4.42 12.46 12.20
C PRO A 371 5.29 12.68 10.97
N LEU A 372 5.57 11.64 10.17
CA LEU A 372 6.41 11.75 8.97
C LEU A 372 5.68 12.52 7.86
N VAL A 373 4.37 12.25 7.65
CA VAL A 373 3.51 13.04 6.74
C VAL A 373 3.48 14.51 7.18
N ALA A 374 3.26 14.78 8.47
CA ALA A 374 3.23 16.14 9.00
C ALA A 374 4.57 16.87 8.77
N SER A 375 5.69 16.16 8.95
CA SER A 375 7.03 16.72 8.67
C SER A 375 7.25 17.00 7.19
N ALA A 376 6.82 16.10 6.31
CA ALA A 376 6.94 16.25 4.86
C ALA A 376 6.12 17.44 4.33
N MET A 377 4.91 17.64 4.87
CA MET A 377 3.99 18.71 4.43
C MET A 377 4.28 20.07 5.06
N PHE A 378 5.18 20.16 6.05
CA PHE A 378 5.40 21.38 6.85
C PHE A 378 5.66 22.65 6.03
N SER A 379 6.42 22.55 4.95
CA SER A 379 6.79 23.68 4.09
C SER A 379 6.02 23.71 2.76
N ILE A 380 4.96 22.89 2.61
CA ILE A 380 4.14 22.84 1.41
C ILE A 380 2.94 23.78 1.57
N PRO A 381 2.70 24.72 0.61
CA PRO A 381 1.51 25.56 0.65
C PRO A 381 0.22 24.73 0.66
N PRO A 382 -0.83 25.15 1.41
CA PRO A 382 -2.09 24.42 1.52
C PRO A 382 -2.73 24.07 0.17
N GLU A 383 -2.62 24.97 -0.81
CA GLU A 383 -3.20 24.82 -2.15
C GLU A 383 -2.51 23.67 -2.95
N LYS A 384 -1.26 23.32 -2.60
CA LYS A 384 -0.46 22.28 -3.25
C LYS A 384 -0.36 21.01 -2.41
N SER A 385 -0.90 21.02 -1.19
CA SER A 385 -0.75 19.90 -0.23
C SER A 385 -1.38 18.60 -0.74
N GLY A 386 -2.49 18.66 -1.47
CA GLY A 386 -3.16 17.50 -2.05
C GLY A 386 -2.27 16.75 -3.06
N ILE A 387 -1.63 17.48 -3.98
CA ILE A 387 -0.72 16.91 -4.99
C ILE A 387 0.52 16.32 -4.30
N ALA A 388 1.10 17.06 -3.33
CA ALA A 388 2.27 16.59 -2.58
C ALA A 388 1.96 15.31 -1.79
N LEU A 389 0.80 15.24 -1.13
CA LEU A 389 0.37 14.04 -0.41
C LEU A 389 0.09 12.88 -1.36
N GLY A 390 -0.49 13.15 -2.53
CA GLY A 390 -0.69 12.15 -3.57
C GLY A 390 0.62 11.52 -4.03
N PHE A 391 1.65 12.32 -4.27
CA PHE A 391 2.97 11.82 -4.66
C PHE A 391 3.71 11.12 -3.50
N TYR A 392 3.52 11.58 -2.27
CA TYR A 392 4.01 10.90 -1.06
C TYR A 392 3.41 9.48 -0.97
N ASN A 393 2.10 9.34 -1.14
CA ASN A 393 1.43 8.04 -1.12
C ASN A 393 1.83 7.16 -2.32
N LEU A 394 2.02 7.74 -3.50
CA LEU A 394 2.55 7.03 -4.67
C LEU A 394 3.95 6.46 -4.37
N THR A 395 4.81 7.23 -3.67
CA THR A 395 6.13 6.77 -3.25
C THR A 395 6.04 5.56 -2.30
N ILE A 396 5.09 5.56 -1.35
CA ILE A 396 4.81 4.40 -0.49
C ILE A 396 4.41 3.19 -1.34
N ASN A 397 3.48 3.39 -2.28
CA ASN A 397 2.95 2.33 -3.14
C ASN A 397 3.97 1.81 -4.17
N ILE A 398 5.08 2.50 -4.39
CA ILE A 398 6.24 1.99 -5.15
C ILE A 398 7.24 1.28 -4.22
N ALA A 399 7.48 1.84 -3.04
CA ALA A 399 8.45 1.30 -2.08
C ALA A 399 8.05 -0.10 -1.59
N ILE A 400 6.79 -0.30 -1.23
CA ILE A 400 6.28 -1.57 -0.71
C ILE A 400 6.46 -2.73 -1.71
N PRO A 401 6.03 -2.64 -2.97
CA PRO A 401 6.27 -3.65 -3.99
C PRO A 401 7.77 -3.92 -4.26
N ALA A 402 8.58 -2.86 -4.31
CA ALA A 402 10.02 -3.02 -4.46
C ALA A 402 10.62 -3.86 -3.32
N GLY A 403 10.14 -3.65 -2.09
CA GLY A 403 10.52 -4.44 -0.92
C GLY A 403 10.15 -5.91 -1.02
N ILE A 404 8.95 -6.20 -1.49
CA ILE A 404 8.52 -7.57 -1.77
C ILE A 404 9.44 -8.21 -2.79
N ALA A 405 9.72 -7.51 -3.90
CA ALA A 405 10.51 -8.03 -5.00
C ALA A 405 11.95 -8.37 -4.57
N TYR A 406 12.65 -7.47 -3.87
CA TYR A 406 14.03 -7.78 -3.48
C TYR A 406 14.09 -8.82 -2.35
N ALA A 407 13.15 -8.83 -1.40
CA ALA A 407 13.13 -9.85 -0.35
C ALA A 407 12.87 -11.24 -0.93
N SER A 408 11.86 -11.38 -1.81
CA SER A 408 11.55 -12.67 -2.47
C SER A 408 12.65 -13.10 -3.45
N GLY A 409 13.26 -12.17 -4.19
CA GLY A 409 14.40 -12.46 -5.06
C GLY A 409 15.65 -12.93 -4.30
N LEU A 410 15.88 -12.39 -3.09
CA LEU A 410 16.96 -12.84 -2.21
C LEU A 410 16.67 -14.24 -1.64
N MET A 411 15.41 -14.55 -1.28
CA MET A 411 15.02 -15.91 -0.89
C MET A 411 15.23 -16.89 -2.04
N ASP A 412 14.81 -16.52 -3.25
CA ASP A 412 14.97 -17.35 -4.46
C ASP A 412 16.44 -17.60 -4.82
N SER A 413 17.33 -16.66 -4.54
CA SER A 413 18.78 -16.83 -4.73
C SER A 413 19.45 -17.72 -3.68
N GLY A 414 18.69 -18.33 -2.77
CA GLY A 414 19.19 -19.23 -1.72
C GLY A 414 19.89 -18.51 -0.56
N ARG A 415 19.68 -17.21 -0.38
CA ARG A 415 20.22 -16.48 0.77
C ARG A 415 19.50 -16.92 2.04
N SER A 416 20.27 -17.06 3.14
CA SER A 416 19.71 -17.39 4.44
C SER A 416 18.81 -16.27 4.98
N TYR A 417 17.76 -16.60 5.74
CA TYR A 417 16.86 -15.63 6.35
C TYR A 417 17.58 -14.56 7.17
N PRO A 418 18.57 -14.91 8.04
CA PRO A 418 19.38 -13.89 8.72
C PRO A 418 20.06 -12.91 7.77
N ALA A 419 20.63 -13.38 6.66
CA ALA A 419 21.30 -12.50 5.70
C ALA A 419 20.33 -11.51 5.05
N ILE A 420 19.11 -11.96 4.72
CA ILE A 420 18.06 -11.08 4.17
C ILE A 420 17.61 -10.07 5.23
N LEU A 421 17.42 -10.49 6.47
CA LEU A 421 17.07 -9.59 7.57
C LEU A 421 18.13 -8.53 7.85
N TRP A 422 19.43 -8.86 7.74
CA TRP A 422 20.51 -7.89 7.83
C TRP A 422 20.47 -6.87 6.68
N ILE A 423 20.08 -7.28 5.48
CA ILE A 423 19.89 -6.36 4.35
C ILE A 423 18.72 -5.41 4.63
N LEU A 424 17.57 -5.96 5.07
CA LEU A 424 16.41 -5.15 5.45
C LEU A 424 16.75 -4.16 6.58
N PHE A 425 17.49 -4.62 7.59
CA PHE A 425 18.00 -3.78 8.68
C PHE A 425 18.89 -2.65 8.16
N ALA A 426 19.84 -2.96 7.27
CA ALA A 426 20.70 -1.94 6.68
C ALA A 426 19.90 -0.88 5.92
N VAL A 427 18.86 -1.28 5.17
CA VAL A 427 17.95 -0.35 4.48
C VAL A 427 17.18 0.51 5.49
N ALA A 428 16.64 -0.08 6.56
CA ALA A 428 15.93 0.66 7.61
C ALA A 428 16.85 1.67 8.33
N VAL A 429 18.09 1.27 8.63
CA VAL A 429 19.10 2.15 9.24
C VAL A 429 19.51 3.26 8.28
N CYS A 430 19.67 2.98 6.99
CA CYS A 430 19.88 4.03 5.98
C CYS A 430 18.73 5.05 6.01
N GLY A 431 17.47 4.60 6.09
CA GLY A 431 16.31 5.48 6.24
C GLY A 431 16.37 6.34 7.52
N LEU A 432 16.76 5.75 8.64
CA LEU A 432 16.97 6.46 9.91
C LEU A 432 18.07 7.53 9.79
N VAL A 433 19.23 7.16 9.23
CA VAL A 433 20.37 8.08 9.03
C VAL A 433 19.97 9.23 8.10
N VAL A 434 19.33 8.92 6.98
CA VAL A 434 18.81 9.93 6.04
C VAL A 434 17.89 10.92 6.74
N TYR A 435 16.93 10.42 7.54
CA TYR A 435 16.02 11.29 8.29
C TYR A 435 16.76 12.18 9.29
N VAL A 436 17.62 11.60 10.14
CA VAL A 436 18.32 12.34 11.20
C VAL A 436 19.27 13.38 10.60
N VAL A 437 20.07 13.00 9.61
CA VAL A 437 21.04 13.90 8.97
C VAL A 437 20.33 15.04 8.24
N SER A 438 19.31 14.73 7.45
CA SER A 438 18.55 15.75 6.72
C SER A 438 17.84 16.73 7.67
N ASP A 439 17.22 16.25 8.76
CA ASP A 439 16.58 17.10 9.76
C ASP A 439 17.60 18.01 10.46
N MET A 440 18.79 17.53 10.77
CA MET A 440 19.88 18.34 11.36
C MET A 440 20.34 19.47 10.42
N PHE A 441 20.51 19.17 9.11
CA PHE A 441 20.95 20.18 8.13
C PHE A 441 19.87 21.22 7.84
N LEU A 442 18.61 20.80 7.74
CA LEU A 442 17.50 21.68 7.43
C LEU A 442 17.18 22.65 8.57
N ARG A 443 17.26 22.18 9.82
CA ARG A 443 17.08 23.06 10.99
C ARG A 443 18.11 24.17 11.09
N LYS A 444 19.37 23.88 10.72
CA LYS A 444 20.44 24.92 10.70
C LYS A 444 20.21 26.00 9.64
N ARG A 445 19.35 25.75 8.65
CA ARG A 445 18.99 26.73 7.61
C ARG A 445 17.70 27.50 7.94
N GLU A 446 16.90 26.97 8.85
CA GLU A 446 15.63 27.57 9.27
C GLU A 446 15.77 28.40 10.57
N SER A 447 16.86 28.18 11.34
CA SER A 447 17.29 29.00 12.48
C SER A 447 18.17 30.16 12.04
#